data_9066b8ef8eebc10006d940d51320915e
#
_entry.id   9066b8ef8eebc10006d940d51320915e
#
_cell.length_a   1.000
_cell.length_b   1.000
_cell.length_c   1.000
_cell.angle_alpha   90.00
_cell.angle_beta   90.00
_cell.angle_gamma   90.00
#
_symmetry.space_group_name_H-M   'P 1'
#
loop_
_entity.id
_entity.type
_entity.pdbx_description
1 polymer ?
#
loop_
_entity_poly.entity_id
_entity_poly.type
_entity_poly.pdbx_seq_one_letter_code
_entity_poly.pdbx_strand_id
1 'polypeptide(L)'
;KRPWRIGIDRPEEDVTARNRRLQMIAGLSQGALATSGNYRNFYVHDGKKYAHTINPKTGYPVQTEVLSASVYAPTCMEADAYATAFMVLGLQKARQIVLADPELEGAFIYLEEGKMKNWISPGFEKLIVEK
;
A
#
# COMPACT_ATOMS: atom_id res chain seq x y z
N LYS A 1 -0.08 10.46 -25.89
CA LYS A 1 -0.28 9.12 -25.27
C LYS A 1 -1.16 9.27 -24.04
N ARG A 2 -2.13 8.39 -23.89
CA ARG A 2 -2.95 8.34 -22.66
C ARG A 2 -2.15 7.62 -21.58
N PRO A 3 -2.20 8.06 -20.29
CA PRO A 3 -1.58 7.34 -19.20
C PRO A 3 -2.21 5.95 -19.02
N TRP A 4 -1.43 5.02 -18.52
CA TRP A 4 -1.94 3.74 -18.06
C TRP A 4 -2.85 3.95 -16.84
N ARG A 5 -3.99 3.29 -16.83
CA ARG A 5 -4.93 3.33 -15.69
C ARG A 5 -4.68 2.12 -14.82
N ILE A 6 -4.19 2.36 -13.61
CA ILE A 6 -3.84 1.32 -12.65
C ILE A 6 -4.82 1.37 -11.49
N GLY A 7 -5.58 0.30 -11.30
CA GLY A 7 -6.51 0.16 -10.18
C GLY A 7 -5.78 -0.20 -8.90
N ILE A 8 -6.07 0.51 -7.82
CA ILE A 8 -5.64 0.17 -6.46
C ILE A 8 -6.83 -0.49 -5.78
N ASP A 9 -6.67 -1.75 -5.43
CA ASP A 9 -7.74 -2.56 -4.82
C ASP A 9 -8.10 -2.02 -3.43
N ARG A 10 -9.38 -2.09 -3.12
CA ARG A 10 -9.86 -1.89 -1.75
C ARG A 10 -9.53 -3.14 -0.93
N PRO A 11 -8.88 -3.01 0.25
CA PRO A 11 -8.59 -4.13 1.10
C PRO A 11 -9.87 -4.71 1.71
N GLU A 12 -10.38 -5.77 1.10
CA GLU A 12 -11.55 -6.53 1.56
C GLU A 12 -11.17 -8.00 1.71
N GLU A 13 -11.77 -8.69 2.68
CA GLU A 13 -11.48 -10.09 2.96
C GLU A 13 -12.04 -11.07 1.91
N ASP A 14 -12.74 -10.58 0.91
CA ASP A 14 -13.29 -11.43 -0.14
C ASP A 14 -12.19 -12.01 -1.03
N VAL A 15 -11.99 -13.32 -0.86
CA VAL A 15 -10.97 -14.11 -1.57
C VAL A 15 -11.34 -14.38 -3.03
N THR A 16 -12.59 -14.08 -3.43
CA THR A 16 -13.04 -14.35 -4.79
C THR A 16 -12.80 -13.14 -5.69
N ALA A 17 -12.03 -13.34 -6.76
CA ALA A 17 -11.72 -12.30 -7.75
C ALA A 17 -12.95 -11.70 -8.46
N ARG A 18 -14.15 -12.18 -8.11
CA ARG A 18 -15.42 -11.79 -8.77
C ARG A 18 -15.99 -10.46 -8.27
N ASN A 19 -15.64 -10.02 -7.05
CA ASN A 19 -16.17 -8.81 -6.42
C ASN A 19 -15.06 -7.79 -6.08
N ARG A 20 -14.01 -7.70 -6.90
CA ARG A 20 -12.97 -6.69 -6.70
C ARG A 20 -13.57 -5.30 -6.75
N ARG A 21 -13.44 -4.58 -5.65
CA ARG A 21 -13.71 -3.14 -5.60
C ARG A 21 -12.40 -2.38 -5.63
N LEU A 22 -12.35 -1.39 -6.49
CA LEU A 22 -11.20 -0.49 -6.54
C LEU A 22 -11.42 0.63 -5.52
N GLN A 23 -10.36 0.98 -4.80
CA GLN A 23 -10.35 2.13 -3.91
C GLN A 23 -10.14 3.41 -4.71
N MET A 24 -9.24 3.35 -5.69
CA MET A 24 -8.91 4.46 -6.56
C MET A 24 -8.23 3.97 -7.85
N ILE A 25 -8.15 4.84 -8.85
CA ILE A 25 -7.42 4.58 -10.09
C ILE A 25 -6.34 5.65 -10.26
N ALA A 26 -5.10 5.22 -10.39
CA ALA A 26 -3.96 6.08 -10.68
C ALA A 26 -3.62 6.07 -12.16
N GLY A 27 -3.29 7.23 -12.71
CA GLY A 27 -2.80 7.39 -14.08
C GLY A 27 -1.28 7.44 -14.11
N LEU A 28 -0.64 6.57 -14.87
CA LEU A 28 0.81 6.45 -14.94
C LEU A 28 1.32 6.66 -16.36
N SER A 29 2.11 7.71 -16.58
CA SER A 29 2.76 8.03 -17.86
C SER A 29 4.25 7.70 -17.85
N GLN A 30 4.86 7.70 -16.67
CA GLN A 30 6.29 7.42 -16.45
C GLN A 30 6.49 6.89 -15.02
N GLY A 31 7.68 6.36 -14.75
CA GLY A 31 7.98 5.77 -13.45
C GLY A 31 7.32 4.41 -13.25
N ALA A 32 7.19 4.01 -12.00
CA ALA A 32 6.62 2.73 -11.60
C ALA A 32 5.69 2.87 -10.40
N LEU A 33 4.74 1.98 -10.31
CA LEU A 33 3.81 1.86 -9.20
C LEU A 33 3.82 0.42 -8.70
N ALA A 34 4.04 0.23 -7.41
CA ALA A 34 3.94 -1.06 -6.74
C ALA A 34 3.01 -0.96 -5.53
N THR A 35 2.33 -2.04 -5.22
CA THR A 35 1.46 -2.13 -4.06
C THR A 35 1.77 -3.38 -3.26
N SER A 36 2.01 -3.21 -1.97
CA SER A 36 2.08 -4.28 -0.98
C SER A 36 0.85 -4.23 -0.07
N GLY A 37 0.33 -5.39 0.28
CA GLY A 37 -0.85 -5.48 1.15
C GLY A 37 -0.84 -6.74 1.99
N ASN A 38 -1.52 -6.70 3.12
CA ASN A 38 -1.61 -7.83 4.06
C ASN A 38 -3.00 -8.48 4.11
N TYR A 39 -3.92 -8.04 3.29
CA TYR A 39 -5.32 -8.45 3.35
C TYR A 39 -5.65 -9.73 2.57
N ARG A 40 -4.76 -10.19 1.69
CA ARG A 40 -4.94 -11.43 0.90
C ARG A 40 -4.08 -12.59 1.40
N ASN A 41 -2.86 -12.29 1.82
CA ASN A 41 -1.87 -13.27 2.26
C ASN A 41 -1.66 -13.11 3.76
N PHE A 42 -2.49 -13.78 4.54
CA PHE A 42 -2.41 -13.81 5.99
C PHE A 42 -2.71 -15.23 6.50
N TYR A 43 -2.30 -15.49 7.72
CA TYR A 43 -2.74 -16.68 8.47
C TYR A 43 -3.28 -16.26 9.84
N VAL A 44 -4.12 -17.12 10.41
CA VAL A 44 -4.73 -16.89 11.72
C VAL A 44 -4.16 -17.90 12.70
N HIS A 45 -3.62 -17.43 13.82
CA HIS A 45 -3.14 -18.24 14.93
C HIS A 45 -3.64 -17.66 16.24
N ASP A 46 -4.27 -18.49 17.08
CA ASP A 46 -4.89 -18.08 18.36
C ASP A 46 -5.84 -16.86 18.22
N GLY A 47 -6.63 -16.84 17.16
CA GLY A 47 -7.57 -15.76 16.88
C GLY A 47 -6.94 -14.46 16.38
N LYS A 48 -5.61 -14.41 16.23
CA LYS A 48 -4.89 -13.25 15.69
C LYS A 48 -4.50 -13.46 14.24
N LYS A 49 -4.65 -12.40 13.46
CA LYS A 49 -4.29 -12.35 12.06
C LYS A 49 -2.85 -11.90 11.88
N TYR A 50 -2.06 -12.69 11.16
CA TYR A 50 -0.65 -12.39 10.89
C TYR A 50 -0.43 -12.22 9.40
N ALA A 51 0.23 -11.13 9.00
CA ALA A 51 0.66 -10.92 7.63
C ALA A 51 1.80 -11.89 7.25
N HIS A 52 1.94 -12.16 5.97
CA HIS A 52 3.05 -12.98 5.46
C HIS A 52 4.41 -12.24 5.52
N THR A 53 4.39 -10.92 5.66
CA THR A 53 5.60 -10.09 5.75
C THR A 53 6.24 -10.25 7.12
N ILE A 54 7.54 -10.57 7.13
CA ILE A 54 8.34 -10.76 8.34
C ILE A 54 9.16 -9.51 8.62
N ASN A 55 9.15 -9.08 9.88
CA ASN A 55 10.03 -8.00 10.33
C ASN A 55 11.45 -8.58 10.53
N PRO A 56 12.45 -8.12 9.77
CA PRO A 56 13.80 -8.67 9.83
C PRO A 56 14.52 -8.42 11.17
N LYS A 57 14.07 -7.43 11.95
CA LYS A 57 14.65 -7.13 13.26
C LYS A 57 14.14 -8.05 14.36
N THR A 58 12.91 -8.53 14.26
CA THR A 58 12.28 -9.38 15.28
C THR A 58 12.19 -10.84 14.85
N GLY A 59 12.21 -11.13 13.55
CA GLY A 59 11.98 -12.45 12.99
C GLY A 59 10.52 -12.91 13.04
N TYR A 60 9.60 -12.04 13.45
CA TYR A 60 8.17 -12.34 13.56
C TYR A 60 7.35 -11.64 12.48
N PRO A 61 6.16 -12.17 12.14
CA PRO A 61 5.22 -11.50 11.27
C PRO A 61 4.87 -10.09 11.75
N VAL A 62 4.78 -9.16 10.81
CA VAL A 62 4.45 -7.77 11.10
C VAL A 62 3.00 -7.66 11.54
N GLN A 63 2.78 -6.91 12.62
CA GLN A 63 1.47 -6.41 13.00
C GLN A 63 1.45 -4.90 12.77
N THR A 64 0.63 -4.45 11.83
CA THR A 64 0.54 -3.04 11.46
C THR A 64 -0.90 -2.66 11.16
N GLU A 65 -1.23 -1.40 11.42
CA GLU A 65 -2.48 -0.80 11.01
C GLU A 65 -2.61 -0.62 9.50
N VAL A 66 -1.49 -0.65 8.76
CA VAL A 66 -1.47 -0.49 7.31
C VAL A 66 -1.96 -1.76 6.64
N LEU A 67 -3.01 -1.63 5.84
CA LEU A 67 -3.58 -2.72 5.06
C LEU A 67 -2.97 -2.80 3.65
N SER A 68 -2.64 -1.65 3.09
CA SER A 68 -2.10 -1.53 1.73
C SER A 68 -1.19 -0.31 1.64
N ALA A 69 -0.04 -0.50 1.03
CA ALA A 69 0.92 0.56 0.71
C ALA A 69 1.18 0.58 -0.80
N SER A 70 0.74 1.64 -1.47
CA SER A 70 1.02 1.87 -2.88
C SER A 70 2.08 2.95 -3.01
N VAL A 71 3.14 2.67 -3.74
CA VAL A 71 4.29 3.55 -3.89
C VAL A 71 4.58 3.81 -5.35
N TYR A 72 4.67 5.10 -5.70
CA TYR A 72 5.25 5.57 -6.95
C TYR A 72 6.73 5.89 -6.75
N ALA A 73 7.56 5.42 -7.65
CA ALA A 73 8.98 5.69 -7.69
C ALA A 73 9.50 5.72 -9.13
N PRO A 74 10.73 6.23 -9.39
CA PRO A 74 11.29 6.24 -10.73
C PRO A 74 11.47 4.84 -11.34
N THR A 75 11.76 3.83 -10.52
CA THR A 75 11.96 2.45 -10.96
C THR A 75 11.03 1.48 -10.25
N CYS A 76 10.72 0.36 -10.90
CA CYS A 76 9.88 -0.70 -10.33
C CYS A 76 10.53 -1.33 -9.09
N MET A 77 11.85 -1.51 -9.10
CA MET A 77 12.61 -2.05 -7.97
C MET A 77 12.47 -1.18 -6.72
N GLU A 78 12.61 0.13 -6.86
CA GLU A 78 12.43 1.07 -5.75
C GLU A 78 10.98 1.09 -5.25
N ALA A 79 10.02 1.16 -6.15
CA ALA A 79 8.59 1.17 -5.79
C ALA A 79 8.21 -0.09 -4.99
N ASP A 80 8.64 -1.25 -5.44
CA ASP A 80 8.36 -2.55 -4.79
C ASP A 80 9.05 -2.66 -3.43
N ALA A 81 10.33 -2.29 -3.36
CA ALA A 81 11.10 -2.33 -2.11
C ALA A 81 10.50 -1.40 -1.04
N TYR A 82 10.16 -0.17 -1.39
CA TYR A 82 9.55 0.77 -0.46
C TYR A 82 8.14 0.35 -0.04
N ALA A 83 7.33 -0.15 -0.96
CA ALA A 83 5.98 -0.63 -0.63
C ALA A 83 6.03 -1.73 0.43
N THR A 84 6.93 -2.69 0.30
CA THR A 84 7.14 -3.75 1.29
C THR A 84 7.71 -3.20 2.60
N ALA A 85 8.71 -2.32 2.54
CA ALA A 85 9.29 -1.69 3.72
C ALA A 85 8.26 -0.91 4.54
N PHE A 86 7.35 -0.21 3.88
CA PHE A 86 6.30 0.57 4.54
C PHE A 86 5.29 -0.30 5.29
N MET A 87 5.04 -1.51 4.82
CA MET A 87 4.25 -2.50 5.56
C MET A 87 4.93 -2.92 6.88
N VAL A 88 6.26 -2.95 6.91
CA VAL A 88 7.04 -3.27 8.12
C VAL A 88 7.14 -2.09 9.07
N LEU A 89 7.38 -0.89 8.54
CA LEU A 89 7.64 0.33 9.32
C LEU A 89 6.38 0.94 9.96
N GLY A 90 5.22 0.70 9.35
CA GLY A 90 3.97 1.30 9.77
C GLY A 90 3.72 2.70 9.17
N LEU A 91 2.51 3.20 9.38
CA LEU A 91 2.01 4.41 8.73
C LEU A 91 2.86 5.65 9.01
N GLN A 92 3.19 5.90 10.28
CA GLN A 92 3.85 7.14 10.67
C GLN A 92 5.23 7.28 10.04
N LYS A 93 6.05 6.24 10.11
CA LYS A 93 7.39 6.23 9.50
C LYS A 93 7.32 6.26 7.97
N ALA A 94 6.39 5.52 7.40
CA ALA A 94 6.17 5.52 5.95
C ALA A 94 5.83 6.92 5.42
N ARG A 95 4.94 7.63 6.08
CA ARG A 95 4.59 9.02 5.74
C ARG A 95 5.80 9.95 5.79
N GLN A 96 6.60 9.85 6.86
CA GLN A 96 7.81 10.66 7.01
C GLN A 96 8.80 10.44 5.88
N ILE A 97 9.03 9.19 5.48
CA ILE A 97 9.94 8.84 4.39
C ILE A 97 9.43 9.38 3.05
N VAL A 98 8.15 9.18 2.75
CA VAL A 98 7.54 9.67 1.49
C VAL A 98 7.63 11.21 1.41
N LEU A 99 7.32 11.90 2.49
CA LEU A 99 7.35 13.37 2.50
C LEU A 99 8.78 13.94 2.45
N ALA A 100 9.78 13.18 2.90
CA ALA A 100 11.18 13.59 2.87
C ALA A 100 11.87 13.34 1.53
N ASP A 101 11.37 12.41 0.70
CA ASP A 101 11.97 12.07 -0.59
C ASP A 101 11.11 12.59 -1.75
N PRO A 102 11.61 13.57 -2.53
CA PRO A 102 10.85 14.16 -3.64
C PRO A 102 10.59 13.20 -4.80
N GLU A 103 11.30 12.08 -4.89
CA GLU A 103 11.12 11.07 -5.93
C GLU A 103 10.07 10.01 -5.56
N LEU A 104 9.65 9.97 -4.29
CA LEU A 104 8.65 9.03 -3.80
C LEU A 104 7.30 9.71 -3.63
N GLU A 105 6.26 8.98 -4.02
CA GLU A 105 4.88 9.30 -3.69
C GLU A 105 4.18 8.06 -3.15
N GLY A 106 3.24 8.25 -2.25
CA GLY A 106 2.58 7.12 -1.60
C GLY A 106 1.10 7.32 -1.33
N ALA A 107 0.39 6.20 -1.34
CA ALA A 107 -0.99 6.10 -0.90
C ALA A 107 -1.12 4.89 0.02
N PHE A 108 -1.57 5.13 1.25
CA PHE A 108 -1.72 4.09 2.25
C PHE A 108 -3.18 3.94 2.65
N ILE A 109 -3.62 2.70 2.75
CA ILE A 109 -4.92 2.36 3.30
C ILE A 109 -4.67 1.69 4.64
N TYR A 110 -5.30 2.18 5.69
CA TYR A 110 -5.05 1.73 7.05
C TYR A 110 -6.32 1.71 7.89
N LEU A 111 -6.26 1.01 9.00
CA LEU A 111 -7.32 0.98 10.01
C LEU A 111 -6.99 1.94 11.15
N GLU A 112 -7.97 2.75 11.52
CA GLU A 112 -7.94 3.59 12.70
C GLU A 112 -9.27 3.46 13.43
N GLU A 113 -9.23 2.98 14.67
CA GLU A 113 -10.42 2.71 15.47
C GLU A 113 -11.44 1.80 14.75
N GLY A 114 -10.95 0.77 14.05
CA GLY A 114 -11.77 -0.17 13.26
C GLY A 114 -12.33 0.39 11.96
N LYS A 115 -12.00 1.64 11.61
CA LYS A 115 -12.44 2.28 10.37
C LYS A 115 -11.31 2.34 9.35
N MET A 116 -11.64 2.03 8.10
CA MET A 116 -10.70 2.13 6.98
C MET A 116 -10.53 3.59 6.58
N LYS A 117 -9.29 4.04 6.57
CA LYS A 117 -8.88 5.40 6.18
C LYS A 117 -7.77 5.37 5.14
N ASN A 118 -7.64 6.46 4.41
CA ASN A 118 -6.60 6.65 3.41
C ASN A 118 -5.69 7.81 3.81
N TRP A 119 -4.40 7.66 3.55
CA TRP A 119 -3.47 8.78 3.48
C TRP A 119 -2.85 8.79 2.10
N ILE A 120 -2.83 9.94 1.46
CA ILE A 120 -2.34 10.13 0.10
C ILE A 120 -1.38 11.30 0.10
N SER A 121 -0.14 11.09 -0.40
CA SER A 121 0.81 12.19 -0.53
C SER A 121 0.37 13.20 -1.60
N PRO A 122 0.77 14.48 -1.49
CA PRO A 122 0.35 15.52 -2.44
C PRO A 122 0.67 15.20 -3.90
N GLY A 123 1.82 14.59 -4.17
CA GLY A 123 2.20 14.19 -5.52
C GLY A 123 1.42 12.97 -6.02
N PHE A 124 1.08 12.04 -5.14
CA PHE A 124 0.24 10.89 -5.51
C PHE A 124 -1.20 11.32 -5.81
N GLU A 125 -1.73 12.30 -5.11
CA GLU A 125 -3.05 12.88 -5.39
C GLU A 125 -3.17 13.37 -6.84
N LYS A 126 -2.09 13.91 -7.41
CA LYS A 126 -2.03 14.34 -8.81
C LYS A 126 -2.07 13.18 -9.81
N LEU A 127 -1.71 11.98 -9.38
CA LEU A 127 -1.77 10.76 -10.19
C LEU A 127 -3.17 10.16 -10.21
N ILE A 128 -4.02 10.47 -9.25
CA ILE A 128 -5.35 9.88 -9.12
C ILE A 128 -6.26 10.47 -10.20
N VAL A 129 -6.84 9.59 -11.02
CA VAL A 129 -7.78 9.95 -12.09
C VAL A 129 -9.22 9.61 -11.73
N GLU A 130 -9.42 8.76 -10.73
CA GLU A 130 -10.75 8.35 -10.25
C GLU A 130 -10.66 7.79 -8.82
N LYS A 131 -11.55 8.20 -7.99
CA LYS A 131 -11.72 7.69 -6.62
C LYS A 131 -12.96 6.83 -6.47
#